data_a6d04861ea853b3790d8cac7b5622139
#
_entry.id   a6d04861ea853b3790d8cac7b5622139
#
_cell.length_a   1.000
_cell.length_b   1.000
_cell.length_c   1.000
_cell.angle_alpha   90.00
_cell.angle_beta   90.00
_cell.angle_gamma   90.00
#
_symmetry.space_group_name_H-M   'P 1'
#
loop_
_entity.id
_entity.type
_entity.pdbx_description
1 polymer ?
#
loop_
_entity_poly.entity_id
_entity_poly.type
_entity_poly.pdbx_seq_one_letter_code
_entity_poly.pdbx_strand_id
1 'polypeptide(L)'
;IGLGIPAEPLFRSWHMAILTVKSIAIAQKYYDLLNEIKQENDELKICEKVKKALPDFPKFAITYSVSENEEASKVNQDKMQKSLDDYNQMFGTSYKVEGISAYNANLNDRLARKEKRYLERSQQLDIVIVVNRLLTGFDAPCLSTIFIDRQPMKPQEIIQAFSRTNRLFDDTKQYGQVVTFQSPDEFKEAIDCALRMYSLGGDGETLAEDFEDVKKSFSISIRAIHGLARKPEDIALLSKKQKKSFVKLFRDLDHDFAHLKAFSSY
;
A
#
# COMPACT_ATOMS: atom_id res chain seq x y z
N ILE A 1 -20.01 -8.71 5.86
CA ILE A 1 -19.16 -8.20 4.78
C ILE A 1 -17.76 -8.25 5.36
N GLY A 2 -17.07 -9.40 5.16
CA GLY A 2 -15.67 -9.50 5.54
C GLY A 2 -14.89 -8.49 4.73
N LEU A 3 -14.16 -7.58 5.40
CA LEU A 3 -13.09 -6.85 4.76
C LEU A 3 -12.11 -7.93 4.28
N GLY A 4 -12.12 -8.23 2.97
CA GLY A 4 -11.22 -9.19 2.34
C GLY A 4 -9.78 -8.67 2.34
N ILE A 5 -9.27 -8.34 3.53
CA ILE A 5 -7.88 -7.95 3.72
C ILE A 5 -7.07 -9.22 3.54
N PRO A 6 -6.25 -9.35 2.51
CA PRO A 6 -5.35 -10.49 2.40
C PRO A 6 -4.44 -10.48 3.62
N ALA A 7 -4.68 -11.41 4.53
CA ALA A 7 -4.00 -11.44 5.82
C ALA A 7 -2.49 -11.73 5.71
N GLU A 8 -2.06 -12.41 4.66
CA GLU A 8 -0.68 -12.90 4.56
C GLU A 8 0.41 -11.84 4.35
N PRO A 9 0.26 -10.81 3.52
CA PRO A 9 1.33 -9.81 3.35
C PRO A 9 1.48 -8.86 4.54
N LEU A 10 0.39 -8.55 5.25
CA LEU A 10 0.41 -7.66 6.41
C LEU A 10 1.13 -8.25 7.61
N PHE A 11 1.24 -9.59 7.70
CA PHE A 11 1.71 -10.28 8.91
C PHE A 11 3.12 -10.84 8.84
N ARG A 12 3.73 -10.91 7.65
CA ARG A 12 5.12 -11.40 7.52
C ARG A 12 6.17 -10.39 7.98
N SER A 13 5.84 -9.10 7.97
CA SER A 13 6.79 -8.05 8.32
C SER A 13 6.04 -6.81 8.80
N TRP A 14 5.55 -6.72 9.99
CA TRP A 14 5.11 -5.52 10.74
C TRP A 14 4.85 -4.24 9.88
N HIS A 15 4.26 -4.43 8.70
CA HIS A 15 4.00 -3.36 7.75
C HIS A 15 2.67 -2.69 8.07
N MET A 16 2.57 -1.41 7.75
CA MET A 16 1.37 -0.62 8.00
C MET A 16 0.51 -0.46 6.76
N ALA A 17 -0.76 -0.13 6.98
CA ALA A 17 -1.70 0.22 5.93
C ALA A 17 -2.28 1.63 6.13
N ILE A 18 -2.66 2.27 5.03
CA ILE A 18 -3.49 3.47 5.03
C ILE A 18 -4.86 3.11 4.43
N LEU A 19 -5.92 3.55 5.10
CA LEU A 19 -7.29 3.54 4.57
C LEU A 19 -7.70 4.97 4.21
N THR A 20 -7.79 5.28 2.93
CA THR A 20 -8.25 6.60 2.47
C THR A 20 -9.71 6.56 2.07
N VAL A 21 -10.48 7.50 2.60
CA VAL A 21 -11.93 7.58 2.41
C VAL A 21 -12.36 8.98 1.92
N LYS A 22 -13.58 9.06 1.39
CA LYS A 22 -14.10 10.29 0.77
C LYS A 22 -14.58 11.35 1.75
N SER A 23 -14.89 11.00 3.01
CA SER A 23 -15.46 11.96 3.96
C SER A 23 -15.13 11.61 5.42
N ILE A 24 -15.20 12.61 6.30
CA ILE A 24 -15.03 12.45 7.74
C ILE A 24 -16.06 11.47 8.31
N ALA A 25 -17.32 11.54 7.86
CA ALA A 25 -18.37 10.64 8.33
C ALA A 25 -18.06 9.16 8.04
N ILE A 26 -17.49 8.86 6.88
CA ILE A 26 -17.05 7.50 6.53
C ILE A 26 -15.81 7.11 7.32
N ALA A 27 -14.86 8.02 7.50
CA ALA A 27 -13.67 7.77 8.31
C ALA A 27 -14.04 7.37 9.74
N GLN A 28 -15.01 8.08 10.34
CA GLN A 28 -15.52 7.78 11.68
C GLN A 28 -16.25 6.42 11.73
N LYS A 29 -17.03 6.06 10.71
CA LYS A 29 -17.65 4.73 10.64
C LYS A 29 -16.62 3.61 10.61
N TYR A 30 -15.54 3.77 9.85
CA TYR A 30 -14.45 2.79 9.85
C TYR A 30 -13.72 2.75 11.19
N TYR A 31 -13.57 3.89 11.84
CA TYR A 31 -12.96 3.96 13.18
C TYR A 31 -13.80 3.20 14.21
N ASP A 32 -15.12 3.41 14.21
CA ASP A 32 -16.07 2.73 15.09
C ASP A 32 -16.07 1.20 14.78
N LEU A 33 -16.08 0.80 13.51
CA LEU A 33 -16.02 -0.60 13.09
C LEU A 33 -14.72 -1.30 13.55
N LEU A 34 -13.57 -0.63 13.45
CA LEU A 34 -12.31 -1.19 13.94
C LEU A 34 -12.30 -1.35 15.47
N ASN A 35 -12.98 -0.45 16.20
CA ASN A 35 -13.18 -0.61 17.64
C ASN A 35 -14.08 -1.82 17.97
N GLU A 36 -15.16 -2.04 17.20
CA GLU A 36 -16.01 -3.22 17.33
C GLU A 36 -15.24 -4.52 17.06
N ILE A 37 -14.42 -4.55 16.00
CA ILE A 37 -13.54 -5.68 15.68
C ILE A 37 -12.57 -5.97 16.83
N LYS A 38 -12.05 -4.93 17.48
CA LYS A 38 -11.13 -5.07 18.61
C LYS A 38 -11.83 -5.64 19.87
N GLN A 39 -13.12 -5.36 20.03
CA GLN A 39 -13.93 -5.90 21.14
C GLN A 39 -14.44 -7.31 20.87
N GLU A 40 -14.30 -7.80 19.65
CA GLU A 40 -14.76 -9.12 19.18
C GLU A 40 -16.22 -9.42 19.51
N ASN A 41 -17.07 -9.29 18.53
CA ASN A 41 -18.45 -9.77 18.60
C ASN A 41 -18.60 -11.05 17.77
N ASP A 42 -19.82 -11.65 17.78
CA ASP A 42 -20.08 -12.89 17.06
C ASP A 42 -19.96 -12.79 15.53
N GLU A 43 -20.08 -11.58 14.98
CA GLU A 43 -20.04 -11.34 13.54
C GLU A 43 -18.65 -10.92 13.04
N LEU A 44 -17.84 -10.28 13.91
CA LEU A 44 -16.55 -9.69 13.56
C LEU A 44 -15.43 -10.27 14.43
N LYS A 45 -14.63 -11.16 13.88
CA LYS A 45 -13.54 -11.84 14.59
C LYS A 45 -12.20 -11.66 13.87
N ILE A 46 -11.18 -11.45 14.66
CA ILE A 46 -9.80 -11.47 14.16
C ILE A 46 -9.36 -12.92 14.01
N CYS A 47 -8.77 -13.26 12.87
CA CYS A 47 -8.28 -14.61 12.61
C CYS A 47 -7.25 -15.04 13.68
N GLU A 48 -7.34 -16.28 14.16
CA GLU A 48 -6.48 -16.83 15.20
C GLU A 48 -4.98 -16.78 14.86
N LYS A 49 -4.62 -16.91 13.57
CA LYS A 49 -3.24 -16.75 13.13
C LYS A 49 -2.72 -15.34 13.41
N VAL A 50 -3.59 -14.33 13.19
CA VAL A 50 -3.28 -12.93 13.43
C VAL A 50 -3.13 -12.65 14.92
N LYS A 51 -4.06 -13.13 15.74
CA LYS A 51 -3.99 -12.98 17.21
C LYS A 51 -2.71 -13.58 17.80
N LYS A 52 -2.28 -14.73 17.28
CA LYS A 52 -1.01 -15.36 17.71
C LYS A 52 0.21 -14.55 17.32
N ALA A 53 0.21 -13.97 16.10
CA ALA A 53 1.35 -13.19 15.60
C ALA A 53 1.38 -11.77 16.16
N LEU A 54 0.21 -11.16 16.34
CA LEU A 54 -0.01 -9.78 16.76
C LEU A 54 -1.13 -9.70 17.80
N PRO A 55 -0.85 -10.01 19.07
CA PRO A 55 -1.89 -10.04 20.12
C PRO A 55 -2.57 -8.68 20.35
N ASP A 56 -1.91 -7.59 19.98
CA ASP A 56 -2.38 -6.21 20.11
C ASP A 56 -2.97 -5.62 18.83
N PHE A 57 -3.18 -6.46 17.79
CA PHE A 57 -3.82 -6.04 16.54
C PHE A 57 -5.34 -5.91 16.70
N PRO A 58 -5.98 -4.90 16.07
CA PRO A 58 -5.40 -3.83 15.29
C PRO A 58 -5.07 -2.60 16.15
N LYS A 59 -3.90 -2.01 15.93
CA LYS A 59 -3.55 -0.68 16.41
C LYS A 59 -3.83 0.32 15.29
N PHE A 60 -4.74 1.25 15.51
CA PHE A 60 -5.14 2.18 14.46
C PHE A 60 -5.30 3.60 14.97
N ALA A 61 -5.20 4.54 14.05
CA ALA A 61 -5.38 5.96 14.29
C ALA A 61 -6.18 6.59 13.15
N ILE A 62 -6.74 7.76 13.38
CA ILE A 62 -7.51 8.51 12.40
C ILE A 62 -6.99 9.95 12.33
N THR A 63 -6.94 10.51 11.12
CA THR A 63 -6.64 11.93 10.95
C THR A 63 -7.43 12.55 9.81
N TYR A 64 -7.98 13.74 10.06
CA TYR A 64 -8.68 14.57 9.09
C TYR A 64 -8.57 16.04 9.48
N SER A 65 -8.95 16.95 8.58
CA SER A 65 -9.00 18.37 8.89
C SER A 65 -10.26 18.68 9.69
N VAL A 66 -10.09 19.36 10.79
CA VAL A 66 -11.20 19.84 11.63
C VAL A 66 -11.29 21.36 11.41
N SER A 67 -12.37 21.83 10.77
CA SER A 67 -12.63 23.26 10.59
C SER A 67 -13.35 23.83 11.81
N GLU A 68 -13.06 25.08 12.19
CA GLU A 68 -13.51 25.68 13.46
C GLU A 68 -14.91 26.31 13.41
N ASN A 69 -15.59 26.41 12.25
CA ASN A 69 -16.66 27.40 12.06
C ASN A 69 -18.08 26.88 11.77
N GLU A 70 -18.41 25.60 12.01
CA GLU A 70 -19.76 25.07 11.76
C GLU A 70 -20.23 24.12 12.86
N GLU A 71 -21.56 23.96 13.10
CA GLU A 71 -22.12 23.00 14.07
C GLU A 71 -21.70 21.55 13.79
N ALA A 72 -21.62 21.15 12.51
CA ALA A 72 -21.05 19.87 12.12
C ALA A 72 -19.58 19.72 12.53
N SER A 73 -18.85 20.83 12.68
CA SER A 73 -17.48 20.89 13.15
C SER A 73 -17.37 20.47 14.62
N LYS A 74 -18.30 20.85 15.49
CA LYS A 74 -18.26 20.51 16.92
C LYS A 74 -18.38 18.98 17.13
N VAL A 75 -19.33 18.34 16.45
CA VAL A 75 -19.47 16.87 16.49
C VAL A 75 -18.20 16.18 15.97
N ASN A 76 -17.59 16.70 14.93
CA ASN A 76 -16.34 16.18 14.40
C ASN A 76 -15.15 16.42 15.34
N GLN A 77 -15.14 17.54 16.09
CA GLN A 77 -14.15 17.83 17.11
C GLN A 77 -14.26 16.87 18.30
N ASP A 78 -15.50 16.63 18.80
CA ASP A 78 -15.75 15.69 19.90
C ASP A 78 -15.32 14.27 19.52
N LYS A 79 -15.64 13.81 18.30
CA LYS A 79 -15.21 12.51 17.80
C LYS A 79 -13.68 12.44 17.62
N MET A 80 -13.07 13.53 17.13
CA MET A 80 -11.62 13.59 17.03
C MET A 80 -10.96 13.55 18.40
N GLN A 81 -11.51 14.25 19.39
CA GLN A 81 -10.98 14.21 20.76
C GLN A 81 -11.02 12.79 21.32
N LYS A 82 -12.12 12.06 21.16
CA LYS A 82 -12.21 10.65 21.56
C LYS A 82 -11.12 9.80 20.88
N SER A 83 -10.91 9.99 19.60
CA SER A 83 -9.86 9.27 18.87
C SER A 83 -8.44 9.63 19.34
N LEU A 84 -8.23 10.88 19.76
CA LEU A 84 -6.99 11.34 20.38
C LEU A 84 -6.79 10.72 21.78
N ASP A 85 -7.85 10.58 22.56
CA ASP A 85 -7.80 9.95 23.89
C ASP A 85 -7.40 8.48 23.76
N ASP A 86 -7.96 7.75 22.78
CA ASP A 86 -7.58 6.38 22.47
C ASP A 86 -6.09 6.30 22.05
N TYR A 87 -5.64 7.23 21.20
CA TYR A 87 -4.24 7.32 20.78
C TYR A 87 -3.30 7.65 21.96
N ASN A 88 -3.72 8.59 22.81
CA ASN A 88 -2.98 8.98 24.01
C ASN A 88 -2.81 7.79 24.98
N GLN A 89 -3.88 7.04 25.19
CA GLN A 89 -3.84 5.82 26.00
C GLN A 89 -2.90 4.76 25.40
N MET A 90 -2.95 4.58 24.06
CA MET A 90 -2.14 3.59 23.36
C MET A 90 -0.63 3.87 23.45
N PHE A 91 -0.25 5.14 23.42
CA PHE A 91 1.16 5.54 23.28
C PHE A 91 1.71 6.40 24.44
N GLY A 92 0.92 6.61 25.50
CA GLY A 92 1.35 7.42 26.65
C GLY A 92 1.57 8.90 26.31
N THR A 93 0.73 9.45 25.42
CA THR A 93 0.78 10.86 24.99
C THR A 93 -0.38 11.66 25.56
N SER A 94 -0.47 12.96 25.27
CA SER A 94 -1.51 13.86 25.82
C SER A 94 -1.99 14.89 24.80
N TYR A 95 -2.24 14.45 23.54
CA TYR A 95 -2.70 15.33 22.49
C TYR A 95 -4.17 15.72 22.67
N LYS A 96 -4.48 16.95 22.29
CA LYS A 96 -5.85 17.52 22.25
C LYS A 96 -6.14 18.09 20.88
N VAL A 97 -7.42 18.35 20.58
CA VAL A 97 -7.84 18.88 19.28
C VAL A 97 -7.19 20.22 18.96
N GLU A 98 -6.99 21.08 19.98
CA GLU A 98 -6.29 22.36 19.81
C GLU A 98 -4.84 22.19 19.38
N GLY A 99 -4.21 21.05 19.75
CA GLY A 99 -2.85 20.68 19.38
C GLY A 99 -2.77 19.69 18.22
N ILE A 100 -3.77 19.62 17.35
CA ILE A 100 -3.85 18.61 16.28
C ILE A 100 -2.62 18.58 15.36
N SER A 101 -1.94 19.71 15.20
CA SER A 101 -0.70 19.77 14.41
C SER A 101 0.43 18.95 15.02
N ALA A 102 0.57 18.99 16.35
CA ALA A 102 1.57 18.19 17.08
C ALA A 102 1.24 16.68 17.02
N TYR A 103 -0.04 16.32 17.15
CA TYR A 103 -0.50 14.94 16.91
C TYR A 103 -0.14 14.47 15.51
N ASN A 104 -0.42 15.26 14.49
CA ASN A 104 -0.14 14.89 13.11
C ASN A 104 1.37 14.77 12.83
N ALA A 105 2.18 15.62 13.44
CA ALA A 105 3.64 15.51 13.36
C ALA A 105 4.11 14.19 13.99
N ASN A 106 3.64 13.88 15.21
CA ASN A 106 3.96 12.61 15.87
C ASN A 106 3.47 11.40 15.08
N LEU A 107 2.26 11.46 14.54
CA LEU A 107 1.71 10.41 13.68
C LEU A 107 2.63 10.17 12.47
N ASN A 108 3.03 11.23 11.77
CA ASN A 108 3.92 11.13 10.61
C ASN A 108 5.29 10.55 10.97
N ASP A 109 5.90 11.00 12.08
CA ASP A 109 7.20 10.50 12.53
C ASP A 109 7.15 9.03 12.93
N ARG A 110 6.06 8.61 13.57
CA ARG A 110 5.78 7.22 13.93
C ARG A 110 5.59 6.33 12.71
N LEU A 111 4.82 6.80 11.73
CA LEU A 111 4.57 6.09 10.49
C LEU A 111 5.83 6.00 9.62
N ALA A 112 6.65 7.04 9.60
CA ALA A 112 7.94 7.05 8.91
C ALA A 112 9.05 6.29 9.67
N ARG A 113 8.78 5.83 10.91
CA ARG A 113 9.75 5.17 11.80
C ARG A 113 11.04 5.96 11.96
N LYS A 114 10.94 7.28 12.07
CA LYS A 114 12.10 8.18 12.14
C LYS A 114 12.95 7.98 13.39
N GLU A 115 12.37 7.57 14.49
CA GLU A 115 13.06 7.34 15.74
C GLU A 115 13.18 5.83 16.02
N LYS A 116 14.26 5.39 16.67
CA LYS A 116 14.48 3.98 17.02
C LYS A 116 13.33 3.35 17.80
N ARG A 117 12.69 4.13 18.71
CA ARG A 117 11.54 3.65 19.48
C ARG A 117 10.35 3.23 18.61
N TYR A 118 10.18 3.84 17.42
CA TYR A 118 9.10 3.51 16.49
C TYR A 118 9.35 2.22 15.68
N LEU A 119 10.51 1.59 15.86
CA LEU A 119 10.79 0.25 15.35
C LEU A 119 10.20 -0.83 16.26
N GLU A 120 9.90 -0.51 17.53
CA GLU A 120 9.29 -1.44 18.46
C GLU A 120 7.80 -1.61 18.20
N ARG A 121 7.29 -2.85 18.25
CA ARG A 121 5.87 -3.16 18.04
C ARG A 121 4.94 -2.35 18.94
N SER A 122 5.31 -2.12 20.18
CA SER A 122 4.55 -1.31 21.14
C SER A 122 4.25 0.10 20.63
N GLN A 123 5.12 0.64 19.77
CA GLN A 123 5.06 1.99 19.22
C GLN A 123 4.54 2.05 17.77
N GLN A 124 4.17 0.92 17.16
CA GLN A 124 3.72 0.87 15.79
C GLN A 124 2.20 0.95 15.67
N LEU A 125 1.74 1.47 14.54
CA LEU A 125 0.37 1.42 14.06
C LEU A 125 0.25 0.40 12.93
N ASP A 126 -0.89 -0.26 12.85
CA ASP A 126 -1.23 -1.19 11.77
C ASP A 126 -2.01 -0.48 10.66
N ILE A 127 -2.96 0.38 11.03
CA ILE A 127 -3.86 1.06 10.09
C ILE A 127 -3.97 2.54 10.45
N VAL A 128 -3.91 3.40 9.44
CA VAL A 128 -4.25 4.83 9.60
C VAL A 128 -5.38 5.18 8.66
N ILE A 129 -6.48 5.69 9.23
CA ILE A 129 -7.64 6.17 8.46
C ILE A 129 -7.44 7.64 8.15
N VAL A 130 -7.57 8.01 6.88
CA VAL A 130 -7.31 9.38 6.41
C VAL A 130 -8.41 9.88 5.49
N VAL A 131 -8.65 11.19 5.56
CA VAL A 131 -9.48 11.92 4.60
C VAL A 131 -8.60 12.91 3.86
N ASN A 132 -8.19 12.59 2.64
CA ASN A 132 -7.39 13.42 1.73
C ASN A 132 -6.03 13.91 2.26
N ARG A 133 -5.53 13.47 3.42
CA ARG A 133 -4.39 14.13 4.08
C ARG A 133 -3.02 13.50 3.83
N LEU A 134 -2.88 12.20 4.04
CA LEU A 134 -1.57 11.51 3.97
C LEU A 134 -1.20 11.01 2.56
N LEU A 135 -1.94 11.41 1.53
CA LEU A 135 -1.57 11.09 0.14
C LEU A 135 -0.53 12.06 -0.43
N THR A 136 -0.35 13.24 0.19
CA THR A 136 0.64 14.24 -0.24
C THR A 136 1.67 14.50 0.85
N GLY A 137 2.97 14.55 0.50
CA GLY A 137 4.04 14.97 1.42
C GLY A 137 4.47 13.95 2.48
N PHE A 138 3.88 12.76 2.54
CA PHE A 138 4.20 11.73 3.52
C PHE A 138 5.20 10.70 2.96
N ASP A 139 6.26 10.43 3.71
CA ASP A 139 7.28 9.45 3.38
C ASP A 139 7.32 8.34 4.43
N ALA A 140 6.76 7.16 4.11
CA ALA A 140 6.83 5.98 4.95
C ALA A 140 7.22 4.76 4.10
N PRO A 141 8.49 4.41 4.02
CA PRO A 141 8.94 3.23 3.29
C PRO A 141 8.28 1.93 3.77
N CYS A 142 7.91 1.84 5.06
CA CYS A 142 7.22 0.70 5.64
C CYS A 142 5.73 0.59 5.26
N LEU A 143 5.15 1.56 4.54
CA LEU A 143 3.77 1.47 4.06
C LEU A 143 3.65 0.40 2.99
N SER A 144 2.97 -0.70 3.30
CA SER A 144 2.78 -1.83 2.38
C SER A 144 1.48 -1.77 1.60
N THR A 145 0.41 -1.26 2.22
CA THR A 145 -0.93 -1.35 1.63
C THR A 145 -1.66 -0.03 1.72
N ILE A 146 -2.31 0.36 0.63
CA ILE A 146 -3.31 1.44 0.63
C ILE A 146 -4.66 0.85 0.27
N PHE A 147 -5.62 1.02 1.17
CA PHE A 147 -7.02 0.75 0.94
C PHE A 147 -7.71 2.05 0.48
N ILE A 148 -8.39 1.99 -0.65
CA ILE A 148 -9.06 3.16 -1.25
C ILE A 148 -10.56 2.93 -1.27
N ASP A 149 -11.28 3.64 -0.39
CA ASP A 149 -12.75 3.71 -0.37
C ASP A 149 -13.21 5.13 -0.70
N ARG A 150 -12.74 5.61 -1.85
CA ARG A 150 -13.13 6.93 -2.38
C ARG A 150 -13.10 6.93 -3.89
N GLN A 151 -14.11 7.59 -4.47
CA GLN A 151 -14.17 7.88 -5.90
C GLN A 151 -14.84 9.24 -6.14
N PRO A 152 -14.59 9.89 -7.27
CA PRO A 152 -13.53 9.63 -8.25
C PRO A 152 -12.16 10.15 -7.75
N MET A 153 -11.07 9.48 -8.15
CA MET A 153 -9.70 9.93 -7.93
C MET A 153 -9.13 10.55 -9.21
N LYS A 154 -8.44 11.67 -9.09
CA LYS A 154 -7.71 12.25 -10.22
C LYS A 154 -6.49 11.38 -10.56
N PRO A 155 -6.04 11.36 -11.84
CA PRO A 155 -4.86 10.58 -12.23
C PRO A 155 -3.62 10.87 -11.35
N GLN A 156 -3.41 12.13 -10.97
CA GLN A 156 -2.31 12.54 -10.09
C GLN A 156 -2.41 11.90 -8.69
N GLU A 157 -3.63 11.80 -8.14
CA GLU A 157 -3.86 11.20 -6.82
C GLU A 157 -3.62 9.69 -6.86
N ILE A 158 -3.96 9.03 -7.97
CA ILE A 158 -3.71 7.59 -8.17
C ILE A 158 -2.21 7.32 -8.20
N ILE A 159 -1.45 8.07 -9.01
CA ILE A 159 0.02 7.93 -9.07
C ILE A 159 0.66 8.23 -7.71
N GLN A 160 0.18 9.25 -7.01
CA GLN A 160 0.65 9.55 -5.65
C GLN A 160 0.38 8.40 -4.68
N ALA A 161 -0.79 7.78 -4.75
CA ALA A 161 -1.12 6.62 -3.91
C ALA A 161 -0.16 5.45 -4.21
N PHE A 162 0.05 5.13 -5.47
CA PHE A 162 0.95 4.04 -5.88
C PHE A 162 2.40 4.31 -5.48
N SER A 163 2.90 5.53 -5.68
CA SER A 163 4.26 5.90 -5.31
C SER A 163 4.54 5.78 -3.80
N ARG A 164 3.50 5.82 -2.95
CA ARG A 164 3.64 5.66 -1.51
C ARG A 164 3.94 4.23 -1.08
N THR A 165 3.35 3.25 -1.77
CA THR A 165 3.55 1.83 -1.44
C THR A 165 4.76 1.23 -2.15
N ASN A 166 5.20 1.81 -3.26
CA ASN A 166 6.26 1.25 -4.11
C ASN A 166 7.69 1.62 -3.63
N ARG A 167 7.93 1.62 -2.33
CA ARG A 167 9.25 1.85 -1.75
C ARG A 167 9.76 0.59 -1.10
N LEU A 168 11.00 0.23 -1.38
CA LEU A 168 11.68 -0.86 -0.68
C LEU A 168 11.94 -0.41 0.77
N PHE A 169 11.69 -1.31 1.71
CA PHE A 169 11.93 -1.04 3.13
C PHE A 169 12.89 -2.05 3.73
N ASP A 170 12.62 -3.33 3.52
CA ASP A 170 13.44 -4.47 3.94
C ASP A 170 13.25 -5.64 2.97
N ASP A 171 13.93 -6.75 3.22
CA ASP A 171 13.87 -7.95 2.37
C ASP A 171 12.47 -8.58 2.30
N THR A 172 11.58 -8.19 3.21
CA THR A 172 10.22 -8.73 3.29
C THR A 172 9.19 -7.89 2.55
N LYS A 173 9.46 -6.58 2.35
CA LYS A 173 8.63 -5.67 1.57
C LYS A 173 9.21 -5.46 0.18
N GLN A 174 8.88 -6.34 -0.74
CA GLN A 174 9.35 -6.28 -2.13
C GLN A 174 8.45 -5.43 -3.04
N TYR A 175 7.17 -5.29 -2.71
CA TYR A 175 6.18 -4.51 -3.48
C TYR A 175 5.13 -3.88 -2.57
N GLY A 176 4.39 -2.92 -3.11
CA GLY A 176 3.23 -2.32 -2.46
C GLY A 176 1.93 -2.89 -3.00
N GLN A 177 0.88 -2.75 -2.21
CA GLN A 177 -0.48 -3.18 -2.58
C GLN A 177 -1.42 -1.98 -2.57
N VAL A 178 -2.31 -1.94 -3.55
CA VAL A 178 -3.42 -0.99 -3.59
C VAL A 178 -4.71 -1.79 -3.73
N VAL A 179 -5.63 -1.60 -2.79
CA VAL A 179 -6.91 -2.32 -2.72
C VAL A 179 -8.04 -1.31 -2.85
N THR A 180 -8.98 -1.58 -3.74
CA THR A 180 -10.17 -0.75 -3.96
C THR A 180 -11.42 -1.53 -3.61
N PHE A 181 -12.44 -0.86 -3.05
CA PHE A 181 -13.69 -1.51 -2.61
C PHE A 181 -14.85 -1.29 -3.56
N GLN A 182 -14.74 -0.30 -4.46
CA GLN A 182 -15.84 0.11 -5.33
C GLN A 182 -15.39 0.16 -6.79
N SER A 183 -16.33 -0.14 -7.72
CA SER A 183 -16.18 0.05 -9.16
C SER A 183 -14.80 -0.36 -9.72
N PRO A 184 -14.43 -1.65 -9.64
CA PRO A 184 -13.08 -2.09 -10.04
C PRO A 184 -12.75 -1.75 -11.49
N ASP A 185 -13.72 -1.78 -12.39
CA ASP A 185 -13.51 -1.47 -13.81
C ASP A 185 -13.22 0.02 -14.02
N GLU A 186 -14.01 0.92 -13.40
CA GLU A 186 -13.77 2.37 -13.47
C GLU A 186 -12.42 2.74 -12.84
N PHE A 187 -12.05 2.03 -11.76
CA PHE A 187 -10.77 2.26 -11.13
C PHE A 187 -9.60 1.78 -12.00
N LYS A 188 -9.75 0.66 -12.70
CA LYS A 188 -8.80 0.16 -13.68
C LYS A 188 -8.61 1.17 -14.82
N GLU A 189 -9.71 1.68 -15.41
CA GLU A 189 -9.65 2.72 -16.45
C GLU A 189 -8.94 3.99 -15.96
N ALA A 190 -9.20 4.41 -14.71
CA ALA A 190 -8.54 5.56 -14.13
C ALA A 190 -7.05 5.33 -13.88
N ILE A 191 -6.64 4.12 -13.49
CA ILE A 191 -5.22 3.72 -13.40
C ILE A 191 -4.56 3.74 -14.76
N ASP A 192 -5.17 3.14 -15.77
CA ASP A 192 -4.64 3.09 -17.13
C ASP A 192 -4.48 4.50 -17.70
N CYS A 193 -5.45 5.38 -17.45
CA CYS A 193 -5.36 6.79 -17.81
C CYS A 193 -4.21 7.48 -17.08
N ALA A 194 -4.06 7.26 -15.77
CA ALA A 194 -2.99 7.84 -14.96
C ALA A 194 -1.61 7.37 -15.44
N LEU A 195 -1.44 6.09 -15.70
CA LEU A 195 -0.20 5.53 -16.22
C LEU A 195 0.15 6.10 -17.60
N ARG A 196 -0.82 6.22 -18.52
CA ARG A 196 -0.62 6.88 -19.83
C ARG A 196 -0.17 8.32 -19.71
N MET A 197 -0.77 9.10 -18.78
CA MET A 197 -0.41 10.50 -18.57
C MET A 197 1.01 10.66 -17.99
N TYR A 198 1.47 9.71 -17.18
CA TYR A 198 2.74 9.78 -16.47
C TYR A 198 3.85 8.91 -17.06
N SER A 199 3.54 7.96 -17.96
CA SER A 199 4.54 7.28 -18.74
C SER A 199 5.02 8.20 -19.85
N LEU A 200 5.90 9.10 -19.48
CA LEU A 200 6.84 9.82 -20.34
C LEU A 200 6.33 10.14 -21.75
N GLY A 201 5.64 11.20 -21.84
CA GLY A 201 5.63 12.04 -23.03
C GLY A 201 5.61 11.28 -24.34
N GLY A 202 4.66 10.45 -24.57
CA GLY A 202 4.51 10.09 -25.88
C GLY A 202 4.01 8.71 -26.09
N ASP A 203 4.35 7.82 -26.50
CA ASP A 203 3.82 6.74 -27.30
C ASP A 203 3.15 5.70 -26.41
N GLY A 204 1.84 5.66 -26.48
CA GLY A 204 0.84 4.94 -25.72
C GLY A 204 0.98 3.44 -25.49
N GLU A 205 2.15 2.94 -25.17
CA GLU A 205 2.43 1.52 -25.04
C GLU A 205 2.85 1.04 -23.64
N THR A 206 2.71 1.85 -22.59
CA THR A 206 2.93 1.33 -21.22
C THR A 206 1.60 1.12 -20.49
N LEU A 207 0.72 0.35 -21.09
CA LEU A 207 -0.31 -0.40 -20.36
C LEU A 207 0.43 -1.48 -19.56
N ALA A 208 0.05 -1.68 -18.30
CA ALA A 208 0.45 -2.88 -17.60
C ALA A 208 0.10 -4.06 -18.52
N GLU A 209 1.12 -4.74 -19.01
CA GLU A 209 0.96 -5.87 -19.90
C GLU A 209 0.06 -6.89 -19.20
N ASP A 210 -0.90 -7.47 -19.92
CA ASP A 210 -1.74 -8.54 -19.38
C ASP A 210 -0.86 -9.75 -19.03
N PHE A 211 -1.23 -10.49 -17.97
CA PHE A 211 -0.51 -11.71 -17.55
C PHE A 211 -0.19 -12.65 -18.73
N GLU A 212 -1.17 -12.86 -19.63
CA GLU A 212 -0.99 -13.74 -20.79
C GLU A 212 0.01 -13.15 -21.81
N ASP A 213 0.11 -11.84 -21.93
CA ASP A 213 1.08 -11.20 -22.83
C ASP A 213 2.49 -11.28 -22.24
N VAL A 214 2.68 -11.02 -20.95
CA VAL A 214 3.97 -11.19 -20.27
C VAL A 214 4.43 -12.65 -20.30
N LYS A 215 3.53 -13.61 -20.07
CA LYS A 215 3.80 -15.04 -20.15
C LYS A 215 4.21 -15.48 -21.55
N LYS A 216 3.61 -14.88 -22.58
CA LYS A 216 3.95 -15.10 -23.99
C LYS A 216 5.34 -14.56 -24.31
N SER A 217 5.65 -13.32 -23.89
CA SER A 217 6.95 -12.70 -24.04
C SER A 217 8.03 -13.53 -23.35
N PHE A 218 7.82 -13.90 -22.09
CA PHE A 218 8.72 -14.78 -21.34
C PHE A 218 9.00 -16.10 -22.05
N SER A 219 7.94 -16.73 -22.60
CA SER A 219 8.09 -17.99 -23.34
C SER A 219 8.89 -17.82 -24.64
N ILE A 220 8.76 -16.68 -25.31
CA ILE A 220 9.53 -16.34 -26.51
C ILE A 220 11.00 -16.13 -26.13
N SER A 221 11.27 -15.37 -25.07
CA SER A 221 12.62 -15.08 -24.57
C SER A 221 13.37 -16.36 -24.16
N ILE A 222 12.70 -17.29 -23.46
CA ILE A 222 13.27 -18.60 -23.13
C ILE A 222 13.65 -19.38 -24.39
N ARG A 223 12.74 -19.46 -25.39
CA ARG A 223 13.02 -20.20 -26.63
C ARG A 223 14.18 -19.59 -27.39
N ALA A 224 14.27 -18.27 -27.44
CA ALA A 224 15.35 -17.56 -28.11
C ALA A 224 16.72 -17.80 -27.41
N ILE A 225 16.75 -17.80 -26.09
CA ILE A 225 17.95 -18.15 -25.31
C ILE A 225 18.37 -19.59 -25.56
N HIS A 226 17.43 -20.55 -25.52
CA HIS A 226 17.72 -21.95 -25.81
C HIS A 226 18.17 -22.18 -27.26
N GLY A 227 17.80 -21.32 -28.20
CA GLY A 227 18.29 -21.34 -29.58
C GLY A 227 19.78 -20.90 -29.71
N LEU A 228 20.27 -20.11 -28.75
CA LEU A 228 21.68 -19.67 -28.70
C LEU A 228 22.55 -20.56 -27.83
N ALA A 229 22.05 -20.98 -26.68
CA ALA A 229 22.75 -21.81 -25.70
C ALA A 229 21.76 -22.68 -24.95
N ARG A 230 21.91 -24.00 -25.03
CA ARG A 230 21.03 -24.96 -24.33
C ARG A 230 21.50 -25.25 -22.92
N LYS A 231 22.78 -25.04 -22.68
CA LYS A 231 23.43 -25.24 -21.37
C LYS A 231 24.30 -24.03 -21.04
N PRO A 232 24.57 -23.76 -19.77
CA PRO A 232 25.45 -22.65 -19.38
C PRO A 232 26.82 -22.70 -20.02
N GLU A 233 27.36 -23.90 -20.26
CA GLU A 233 28.68 -24.14 -20.87
C GLU A 233 28.72 -23.66 -22.32
N ASP A 234 27.63 -23.72 -23.06
CA ASP A 234 27.52 -23.31 -24.45
C ASP A 234 27.77 -21.81 -24.61
N ILE A 235 27.52 -21.01 -23.56
CA ILE A 235 27.72 -19.55 -23.57
C ILE A 235 29.19 -19.20 -23.83
N ALA A 236 30.11 -20.00 -23.31
CA ALA A 236 31.55 -19.80 -23.50
C ALA A 236 31.93 -19.92 -24.98
N LEU A 237 31.24 -20.76 -25.73
CA LEU A 237 31.51 -21.09 -27.14
C LEU A 237 30.90 -20.07 -28.13
N LEU A 238 30.02 -19.17 -27.65
CA LEU A 238 29.37 -18.17 -28.48
C LEU A 238 30.38 -17.13 -29.00
N SER A 239 30.20 -16.73 -30.26
CA SER A 239 30.91 -15.61 -30.84
C SER A 239 30.61 -14.29 -30.12
N LYS A 240 31.44 -13.28 -30.26
CA LYS A 240 31.25 -11.95 -29.64
C LYS A 240 29.90 -11.32 -29.98
N LYS A 241 29.40 -11.52 -31.19
CA LYS A 241 28.09 -11.03 -31.65
C LYS A 241 26.95 -11.79 -30.94
N GLN A 242 27.04 -13.11 -30.85
CA GLN A 242 26.05 -13.95 -30.17
C GLN A 242 26.04 -13.72 -28.67
N LYS A 243 27.18 -13.45 -28.01
CA LYS A 243 27.24 -13.06 -26.61
C LYS A 243 26.49 -11.74 -26.33
N LYS A 244 26.60 -10.76 -27.23
CA LYS A 244 25.80 -9.52 -27.12
C LYS A 244 24.30 -9.79 -27.23
N SER A 245 23.89 -10.62 -28.18
CA SER A 245 22.48 -11.01 -28.33
C SER A 245 21.99 -11.80 -27.12
N PHE A 246 22.79 -12.71 -26.60
CA PHE A 246 22.46 -13.48 -25.38
C PHE A 246 22.23 -12.55 -24.18
N VAL A 247 23.10 -11.57 -23.95
CA VAL A 247 22.95 -10.60 -22.85
C VAL A 247 21.66 -9.78 -22.98
N LYS A 248 21.30 -9.38 -24.20
CA LYS A 248 20.03 -8.67 -24.43
C LYS A 248 18.84 -9.55 -24.09
N LEU A 249 18.78 -10.75 -24.66
CA LEU A 249 17.68 -11.72 -24.43
C LEU A 249 17.58 -12.13 -22.96
N PHE A 250 18.69 -12.23 -22.27
CA PHE A 250 18.69 -12.55 -20.84
C PHE A 250 18.13 -11.42 -20.00
N ARG A 251 18.39 -10.16 -20.34
CA ARG A 251 17.78 -9.00 -19.69
C ARG A 251 16.28 -8.93 -19.94
N ASP A 252 15.85 -9.19 -21.17
CA ASP A 252 14.43 -9.23 -21.53
C ASP A 252 13.73 -10.34 -20.74
N LEU A 253 14.35 -11.53 -20.62
CA LEU A 253 13.85 -12.64 -19.81
C LEU A 253 13.75 -12.30 -18.32
N ASP A 254 14.77 -11.67 -17.74
CA ASP A 254 14.80 -11.28 -16.34
C ASP A 254 13.72 -10.23 -16.03
N HIS A 255 13.51 -9.29 -16.94
CA HIS A 255 12.43 -8.30 -16.87
C HIS A 255 11.05 -8.97 -16.90
N ASP A 256 10.78 -9.85 -17.90
CA ASP A 256 9.53 -10.58 -18.01
C ASP A 256 9.28 -11.47 -16.79
N PHE A 257 10.32 -12.09 -16.23
CA PHE A 257 10.23 -12.91 -15.02
C PHE A 257 9.89 -12.09 -13.78
N ALA A 258 10.47 -10.89 -13.65
CA ALA A 258 10.13 -9.98 -12.55
C ALA A 258 8.65 -9.55 -12.65
N HIS A 259 8.15 -9.28 -13.87
CA HIS A 259 6.74 -8.96 -14.12
C HIS A 259 5.82 -10.14 -13.78
N LEU A 260 6.16 -11.36 -14.21
CA LEU A 260 5.36 -12.57 -13.90
C LEU A 260 5.24 -12.80 -12.39
N LYS A 261 6.31 -12.57 -11.64
CA LYS A 261 6.28 -12.70 -10.18
C LYS A 261 5.36 -11.67 -9.50
N ALA A 262 5.06 -10.55 -10.14
CA ALA A 262 4.13 -9.55 -9.61
C ALA A 262 2.66 -9.99 -9.70
N PHE A 263 2.34 -10.97 -10.53
CA PHE A 263 0.99 -11.53 -10.62
C PHE A 263 0.78 -12.60 -9.53
N SER A 264 -0.37 -12.53 -8.84
CA SER A 264 -0.72 -13.45 -7.75
C SER A 264 -0.95 -14.91 -8.20
N SER A 265 -1.03 -15.13 -9.51
CA SER A 265 -1.28 -16.43 -10.14
C SER A 265 -0.01 -17.17 -10.56
N TYR A 266 1.18 -16.64 -10.23
CA TYR A 266 2.45 -17.28 -10.54
C TYR A 266 3.14 -17.87 -9.32
#